data_2b2f75e963d930ef41d09eacaf1654ec
#
_entry.id   2b2f75e963d930ef41d09eacaf1654ec
#
_cell.length_a   1.000
_cell.length_b   1.000
_cell.length_c   1.000
_cell.angle_alpha   90.00
_cell.angle_beta   90.00
_cell.angle_gamma   90.00
#
_symmetry.space_group_name_H-M   'P 1'
#
loop_
_entity.id
_entity.type
_entity.pdbx_description
1 polymer ?
#
loop_
_entity_poly.entity_id
_entity_poly.type
_entity_poly.pdbx_seq_one_letter_code
_entity_poly.pdbx_strand_id
1 'polypeptide(L)'
;MRRLLRLPRFLALLAGIACAHLPVAGSALPLRVMTYNIRSGNRDLAGTVKAIRASVPDLVGLQEVDVHWAERSSFVDQATALGDQLGMQVRFARIYQLAGASPQDAPREFGVALLSKFPILDWSNHVITRLSTQETNPVPAPLPGFLEARIDVRGTAVRVFNTHLDYRSDPRVRQQQVSEMLRYIGDASGPTLLFGDLNAPPDAPEIQPLLAKLIDAWPASAGPGLTDPADEPRKRIDYVLVSKQFRVRSASVPVTLASDHRPVVVDLVLNP
;
A
#
# COMPACT_ATOMS: atom_id res chain seq x y z
N MET A 1 76.02 -36.15 -32.51
CA MET A 1 75.43 -34.96 -33.12
C MET A 1 73.90 -35.15 -33.15
N ARG A 2 73.16 -34.64 -32.16
CA ARG A 2 71.69 -34.70 -32.08
C ARG A 2 71.10 -33.27 -32.34
N ARG A 3 70.41 -33.13 -33.46
CA ARG A 3 69.69 -31.87 -33.78
C ARG A 3 68.38 -31.79 -33.01
N LEU A 4 68.21 -30.77 -32.22
CA LEU A 4 66.97 -30.40 -31.52
C LEU A 4 66.09 -29.63 -32.51
N LEU A 5 64.91 -30.19 -32.84
CA LEU A 5 63.85 -29.49 -33.56
C LEU A 5 63.12 -28.59 -32.59
N ARG A 6 63.04 -27.30 -32.88
CA ARG A 6 62.21 -26.33 -32.20
C ARG A 6 60.81 -26.30 -32.82
N LEU A 7 59.78 -26.62 -32.07
CA LEU A 7 58.37 -26.40 -32.45
C LEU A 7 57.98 -24.93 -32.23
N PRO A 8 57.22 -24.32 -33.13
CA PRO A 8 56.65 -22.99 -32.89
C PRO A 8 55.49 -23.04 -31.93
N ARG A 9 55.48 -22.12 -30.93
CA ARG A 9 54.37 -21.89 -30.05
C ARG A 9 53.32 -21.05 -30.78
N PHE A 10 52.17 -21.63 -31.08
CA PHE A 10 50.96 -20.89 -31.48
C PHE A 10 50.34 -20.21 -30.24
N LEU A 11 50.33 -18.87 -30.26
CA LEU A 11 49.64 -18.05 -29.31
C LEU A 11 48.17 -17.94 -29.76
N ALA A 12 47.25 -18.68 -29.11
CA ALA A 12 45.81 -18.54 -29.36
C ALA A 12 45.30 -17.26 -28.70
N LEU A 13 44.95 -16.29 -29.53
CA LEU A 13 44.26 -15.06 -29.07
C LEU A 13 42.79 -15.41 -28.82
N LEU A 14 42.38 -15.55 -27.55
CA LEU A 14 40.97 -15.63 -27.15
C LEU A 14 40.36 -14.23 -27.25
N ALA A 15 39.64 -13.97 -28.34
CA ALA A 15 38.78 -12.79 -28.43
C ALA A 15 37.54 -13.01 -27.53
N GLY A 16 37.55 -12.39 -26.38
CA GLY A 16 36.39 -12.33 -25.50
C GLY A 16 35.28 -11.51 -26.17
N ILE A 17 34.21 -12.17 -26.60
CA ILE A 17 32.98 -11.51 -27.02
C ILE A 17 32.33 -10.95 -25.76
N ALA A 18 32.49 -9.65 -25.46
CA ALA A 18 31.70 -8.93 -24.50
C ALA A 18 30.27 -8.83 -25.06
N CYS A 19 29.37 -9.69 -24.60
CA CYS A 19 27.94 -9.50 -24.80
C CYS A 19 27.53 -8.21 -24.04
N ALA A 20 27.49 -7.11 -24.77
CA ALA A 20 26.81 -5.90 -24.29
C ALA A 20 25.34 -6.28 -24.12
N HIS A 21 24.88 -6.41 -22.85
CA HIS A 21 23.47 -6.48 -22.53
C HIS A 21 22.87 -5.12 -22.88
N LEU A 22 22.29 -5.02 -24.07
CA LEU A 22 21.37 -3.91 -24.37
C LEU A 22 20.23 -3.98 -23.34
N PRO A 23 19.85 -2.85 -22.72
CA PRO A 23 18.71 -2.84 -21.86
C PRO A 23 17.49 -3.25 -22.70
N VAL A 24 16.91 -4.41 -22.38
CA VAL A 24 15.63 -4.82 -22.92
C VAL A 24 14.65 -3.72 -22.50
N ALA A 25 14.04 -3.05 -23.47
CA ALA A 25 12.96 -2.10 -23.20
C ALA A 25 11.98 -2.78 -22.25
N GLY A 26 11.79 -2.22 -21.05
CA GLY A 26 11.13 -2.87 -19.95
C GLY A 26 9.76 -3.40 -20.37
N SER A 27 9.58 -4.71 -20.26
CA SER A 27 8.29 -5.32 -20.56
C SER A 27 7.24 -4.79 -19.59
N ALA A 28 6.07 -4.44 -20.10
CA ALA A 28 4.94 -4.00 -19.29
C ALA A 28 4.62 -5.03 -18.19
N LEU A 29 4.68 -4.61 -16.93
CA LEU A 29 4.52 -5.50 -15.76
C LEU A 29 3.10 -5.46 -15.24
N PRO A 30 2.33 -6.56 -15.30
CA PRO A 30 1.02 -6.63 -14.66
C PRO A 30 1.17 -6.61 -13.14
N LEU A 31 0.28 -5.86 -12.47
CA LEU A 31 0.25 -5.71 -11.03
C LEU A 31 -1.20 -5.60 -10.57
N ARG A 32 -1.65 -6.48 -9.71
CA ARG A 32 -2.97 -6.39 -9.07
C ARG A 32 -2.83 -5.84 -7.67
N VAL A 33 -3.55 -4.77 -7.37
CA VAL A 33 -3.46 -4.07 -6.09
C VAL A 33 -4.83 -3.97 -5.43
N MET A 34 -4.83 -3.86 -4.10
CA MET A 34 -6.04 -3.74 -3.29
C MET A 34 -5.83 -2.68 -2.21
N THR A 35 -6.87 -1.86 -1.95
CA THR A 35 -7.02 -1.13 -0.68
C THR A 35 -8.22 -1.68 0.07
N TYR A 36 -8.12 -1.79 1.40
CA TYR A 36 -9.18 -2.35 2.21
C TYR A 36 -9.13 -1.83 3.66
N ASN A 37 -10.13 -1.04 4.07
CA ASN A 37 -10.38 -0.78 5.47
C ASN A 37 -11.00 -2.04 6.09
N ILE A 38 -10.30 -2.68 7.04
CA ILE A 38 -10.69 -3.97 7.61
C ILE A 38 -11.48 -3.85 8.92
N ARG A 39 -11.72 -2.62 9.40
CA ARG A 39 -12.41 -2.36 10.68
C ARG A 39 -11.91 -3.28 11.80
N SER A 40 -10.60 -3.33 12.00
CA SER A 40 -9.98 -4.21 13.01
C SER A 40 -10.39 -5.69 12.86
N GLY A 41 -10.56 -6.14 11.59
CA GLY A 41 -11.02 -7.49 11.26
C GLY A 41 -12.49 -7.76 11.63
N ASN A 42 -13.25 -6.73 12.01
CA ASN A 42 -14.68 -6.82 12.35
C ASN A 42 -15.05 -8.08 13.19
N ARG A 43 -14.16 -8.50 14.11
CA ARG A 43 -14.20 -9.76 14.87
C ARG A 43 -14.09 -11.03 14.01
N ASP A 44 -13.84 -10.91 12.70
CA ASP A 44 -13.68 -12.02 11.75
C ASP A 44 -12.45 -11.81 10.85
N LEU A 45 -11.27 -11.99 11.42
CA LEU A 45 -10.01 -11.90 10.65
C LEU A 45 -9.96 -12.96 9.54
N ALA A 46 -10.58 -14.12 9.74
CA ALA A 46 -10.65 -15.18 8.74
C ALA A 46 -11.47 -14.75 7.51
N GLY A 47 -12.56 -14.01 7.70
CA GLY A 47 -13.33 -13.39 6.63
C GLY A 47 -12.51 -12.38 5.83
N THR A 48 -11.70 -11.56 6.52
CA THR A 48 -10.76 -10.63 5.90
C THR A 48 -9.74 -11.37 5.04
N VAL A 49 -9.10 -12.43 5.57
CA VAL A 49 -8.16 -13.28 4.82
C VAL A 49 -8.84 -13.88 3.58
N LYS A 50 -10.07 -14.39 3.73
CA LYS A 50 -10.85 -14.96 2.61
C LYS A 50 -11.12 -13.94 1.51
N ALA A 51 -11.50 -12.72 1.88
CA ALA A 51 -11.78 -11.63 0.93
C ALA A 51 -10.51 -11.22 0.15
N ILE A 52 -9.37 -11.06 0.85
CA ILE A 52 -8.09 -10.75 0.22
C ILE A 52 -7.65 -11.89 -0.70
N ARG A 53 -7.67 -13.13 -0.20
CA ARG A 53 -7.25 -14.32 -0.97
C ARG A 53 -8.07 -14.53 -2.24
N ALA A 54 -9.39 -14.29 -2.18
CA ALA A 54 -10.27 -14.41 -3.34
C ALA A 54 -9.94 -13.44 -4.47
N SER A 55 -9.36 -12.28 -4.15
CA SER A 55 -8.96 -11.24 -5.12
C SER A 55 -7.54 -11.44 -5.65
N VAL A 56 -6.73 -12.29 -5.03
CA VAL A 56 -5.33 -12.62 -5.43
C VAL A 56 -4.46 -11.37 -5.66
N PRO A 57 -4.48 -10.34 -4.81
CA PRO A 57 -3.68 -9.14 -5.01
C PRO A 57 -2.18 -9.42 -4.85
N ASP A 58 -1.36 -8.56 -5.47
CA ASP A 58 0.10 -8.56 -5.32
C ASP A 58 0.54 -7.60 -4.21
N LEU A 59 -0.19 -6.48 -4.04
CA LEU A 59 -0.02 -5.49 -2.97
C LEU A 59 -1.37 -5.19 -2.32
N VAL A 60 -1.38 -5.01 -0.99
CA VAL A 60 -2.59 -4.64 -0.25
C VAL A 60 -2.28 -3.52 0.73
N GLY A 61 -2.96 -2.38 0.59
CA GLY A 61 -3.03 -1.34 1.62
C GLY A 61 -4.20 -1.60 2.55
N LEU A 62 -3.94 -1.76 3.85
CA LEU A 62 -4.94 -2.00 4.87
C LEU A 62 -5.08 -0.79 5.79
N GLN A 63 -6.32 -0.44 6.14
CA GLN A 63 -6.63 0.57 7.14
C GLN A 63 -7.36 -0.08 8.31
N GLU A 64 -7.33 0.57 9.47
CA GLU A 64 -7.89 0.09 10.73
C GLU A 64 -7.35 -1.28 11.16
N VAL A 65 -6.05 -1.41 11.23
CA VAL A 65 -5.36 -2.62 11.67
C VAL A 65 -5.03 -2.52 13.16
N ASP A 66 -5.50 -3.50 13.94
CA ASP A 66 -5.15 -3.66 15.35
C ASP A 66 -3.89 -4.52 15.51
N VAL A 67 -2.99 -4.10 16.39
CA VAL A 67 -1.88 -4.89 16.90
C VAL A 67 -1.95 -4.90 18.43
N HIS A 68 -2.34 -6.02 19.01
CA HIS A 68 -2.60 -6.18 20.44
C HIS A 68 -3.57 -5.14 21.05
N TRP A 69 -4.42 -4.52 20.21
CA TRP A 69 -5.13 -3.30 20.55
C TRP A 69 -6.21 -3.47 21.62
N ALA A 70 -7.15 -4.38 21.39
CA ALA A 70 -8.33 -4.50 22.24
C ALA A 70 -8.99 -5.89 22.11
N GLU A 71 -9.97 -6.16 22.99
CA GLU A 71 -10.77 -7.37 22.97
C GLU A 71 -11.51 -7.59 21.64
N ARG A 72 -11.92 -6.52 20.95
CA ARG A 72 -12.57 -6.60 19.62
C ARG A 72 -11.76 -7.40 18.60
N SER A 73 -10.45 -7.39 18.71
CA SER A 73 -9.51 -8.13 17.86
C SER A 73 -8.82 -9.27 18.61
N SER A 74 -9.35 -9.64 19.81
CA SER A 74 -8.75 -10.64 20.70
C SER A 74 -7.27 -10.39 20.99
N PHE A 75 -6.85 -9.13 21.00
CA PHE A 75 -5.45 -8.68 21.19
C PHE A 75 -4.46 -9.32 20.20
N VAL A 76 -4.94 -9.79 19.04
CA VAL A 76 -4.07 -10.37 18.00
C VAL A 76 -3.25 -9.27 17.32
N ASP A 77 -2.01 -9.58 16.96
CA ASP A 77 -1.26 -8.84 15.94
C ASP A 77 -1.83 -9.18 14.56
N GLN A 78 -2.83 -8.39 14.12
CA GLN A 78 -3.52 -8.63 12.85
C GLN A 78 -2.59 -8.43 11.65
N ALA A 79 -1.61 -7.50 11.74
CA ALA A 79 -0.69 -7.25 10.64
C ALA A 79 0.16 -8.48 10.35
N THR A 80 0.81 -9.04 11.38
CA THR A 80 1.60 -10.26 11.25
C THR A 80 0.72 -11.46 10.86
N ALA A 81 -0.43 -11.64 11.51
CA ALA A 81 -1.33 -12.75 11.22
C ALA A 81 -1.84 -12.76 9.77
N LEU A 82 -2.13 -11.58 9.19
CA LEU A 82 -2.51 -11.45 7.79
C LEU A 82 -1.33 -11.75 6.86
N GLY A 83 -0.14 -11.24 7.15
CA GLY A 83 1.08 -11.53 6.39
C GLY A 83 1.36 -13.04 6.32
N ASP A 84 1.35 -13.71 7.45
CA ASP A 84 1.61 -15.15 7.56
C ASP A 84 0.56 -15.98 6.81
N GLN A 85 -0.73 -15.71 7.05
CA GLN A 85 -1.81 -16.46 6.42
C GLN A 85 -1.89 -16.26 4.90
N LEU A 86 -1.48 -15.10 4.40
CA LEU A 86 -1.49 -14.78 2.96
C LEU A 86 -0.16 -15.07 2.27
N GLY A 87 0.91 -15.40 3.02
CA GLY A 87 2.26 -15.60 2.49
C GLY A 87 2.85 -14.31 1.92
N MET A 88 2.59 -13.15 2.55
CA MET A 88 3.01 -11.83 2.09
C MET A 88 3.92 -11.17 3.13
N GLN A 89 4.92 -10.40 2.68
CA GLN A 89 5.66 -9.51 3.57
C GLN A 89 4.72 -8.42 4.10
N VAL A 90 4.94 -7.96 5.33
CA VAL A 90 4.11 -6.94 5.98
C VAL A 90 4.96 -5.79 6.53
N ARG A 91 4.43 -4.56 6.46
CA ARG A 91 4.87 -3.41 7.25
C ARG A 91 3.65 -2.77 7.88
N PHE A 92 3.75 -2.53 9.18
CA PHE A 92 2.70 -1.89 9.97
C PHE A 92 3.14 -0.50 10.40
N ALA A 93 2.33 0.50 10.11
CA ALA A 93 2.55 1.90 10.50
C ALA A 93 1.50 2.32 11.51
N ARG A 94 1.89 2.34 12.79
CA ARG A 94 0.99 2.76 13.87
C ARG A 94 0.55 4.20 13.71
N ILE A 95 -0.70 4.47 14.06
CA ILE A 95 -1.25 5.81 14.32
C ILE A 95 -1.24 6.06 15.81
N TYR A 96 -1.74 5.10 16.60
CA TYR A 96 -1.81 5.17 18.06
C TYR A 96 -0.99 4.07 18.71
N GLN A 97 -0.47 4.36 19.89
CA GLN A 97 0.18 3.39 20.76
C GLN A 97 -0.24 3.66 22.21
N LEU A 98 -0.70 2.63 22.89
CA LEU A 98 -1.01 2.61 24.32
C LEU A 98 -0.12 1.59 25.02
N ALA A 99 0.06 1.75 26.33
CA ALA A 99 0.73 0.72 27.13
C ALA A 99 -0.01 -0.62 27.03
N GLY A 100 0.71 -1.73 27.17
CA GLY A 100 0.11 -3.06 27.36
C GLY A 100 -0.77 -3.11 28.62
N ALA A 101 -1.55 -4.16 28.77
CA ALA A 101 -2.40 -4.35 29.96
C ALA A 101 -1.56 -4.53 31.23
N SER A 102 -0.34 -5.04 31.11
CA SER A 102 0.69 -5.08 32.16
C SER A 102 2.04 -4.62 31.59
N PRO A 103 3.04 -4.32 32.47
CA PRO A 103 4.39 -3.91 32.02
C PRO A 103 5.13 -4.96 31.17
N GLN A 104 4.71 -6.21 31.22
CA GLN A 104 5.28 -7.32 30.46
C GLN A 104 4.59 -7.54 29.10
N ASP A 105 3.43 -6.95 28.90
CA ASP A 105 2.66 -7.12 27.67
C ASP A 105 3.19 -6.20 26.56
N ALA A 106 3.06 -6.66 25.33
CA ALA A 106 3.35 -5.83 24.16
C ALA A 106 2.49 -4.56 24.13
N PRO A 107 3.01 -3.45 23.59
CA PRO A 107 2.21 -2.25 23.38
C PRO A 107 0.97 -2.55 22.53
N ARG A 108 -0.12 -1.86 22.82
CA ARG A 108 -1.35 -1.89 22.03
C ARG A 108 -1.27 -0.84 20.95
N GLU A 109 -1.34 -1.23 19.69
CA GLU A 109 -1.15 -0.33 18.56
C GLU A 109 -2.30 -0.44 17.57
N PHE A 110 -2.66 0.68 16.96
CA PHE A 110 -3.68 0.80 15.91
C PHE A 110 -3.13 1.63 14.76
N GLY A 111 -3.35 1.19 13.52
CA GLY A 111 -2.78 1.89 12.38
C GLY A 111 -3.19 1.36 11.02
N VAL A 112 -2.26 1.50 10.08
CA VAL A 112 -2.38 1.02 8.71
C VAL A 112 -1.27 -0.01 8.41
N ALA A 113 -1.53 -0.92 7.47
CA ALA A 113 -0.51 -1.91 7.08
C ALA A 113 -0.40 -2.01 5.56
N LEU A 114 0.77 -2.44 5.10
CA LEU A 114 1.04 -2.76 3.71
C LEU A 114 1.46 -4.23 3.63
N LEU A 115 0.76 -5.01 2.80
CA LEU A 115 1.15 -6.38 2.46
C LEU A 115 1.71 -6.42 1.04
N SER A 116 2.76 -7.22 0.82
CA SER A 116 3.42 -7.33 -0.48
C SER A 116 3.88 -8.76 -0.75
N LYS A 117 3.58 -9.28 -1.95
CA LYS A 117 4.23 -10.49 -2.49
C LYS A 117 5.66 -10.24 -2.96
N PHE A 118 6.00 -8.96 -3.19
CA PHE A 118 7.32 -8.54 -3.64
C PHE A 118 8.20 -8.09 -2.47
N PRO A 119 9.53 -8.07 -2.63
CA PRO A 119 10.43 -7.57 -1.60
C PRO A 119 10.15 -6.11 -1.24
N ILE A 120 10.00 -5.83 0.05
CA ILE A 120 9.94 -4.47 0.59
C ILE A 120 11.37 -4.04 0.89
N LEU A 121 11.90 -3.12 0.09
CA LEU A 121 13.30 -2.66 0.14
C LEU A 121 13.56 -1.79 1.37
N ASP A 122 12.66 -0.84 1.60
CA ASP A 122 12.65 0.03 2.79
C ASP A 122 11.24 0.58 3.03
N TRP A 123 11.05 1.21 4.19
CA TRP A 123 9.78 1.83 4.55
C TRP A 123 9.95 2.89 5.65
N SER A 124 8.96 3.77 5.76
CA SER A 124 8.87 4.82 6.77
C SER A 124 7.42 5.02 7.24
N ASN A 125 7.28 5.43 8.50
CA ASN A 125 6.01 5.85 9.07
C ASN A 125 6.05 7.35 9.30
N HIS A 126 5.50 8.12 8.38
CA HIS A 126 5.53 9.57 8.41
C HIS A 126 4.47 10.14 9.36
N VAL A 127 4.79 11.31 9.87
CA VAL A 127 3.92 12.08 10.75
C VAL A 127 3.11 13.06 9.92
N ILE A 128 1.78 13.06 10.13
CA ILE A 128 0.85 14.04 9.58
C ILE A 128 -0.08 14.53 10.69
N THR A 129 -0.72 15.67 10.50
CA THR A 129 -1.67 16.19 11.47
C THR A 129 -2.87 15.27 11.61
N ARG A 130 -3.27 14.96 12.86
CA ARG A 130 -4.44 14.15 13.18
C ARG A 130 -5.20 14.73 14.35
N LEU A 131 -6.50 14.45 14.41
CA LEU A 131 -7.31 14.57 15.63
C LEU A 131 -7.40 13.19 16.29
N SER A 132 -6.85 13.05 17.49
CA SER A 132 -6.85 11.78 18.21
C SER A 132 -8.29 11.27 18.39
N THR A 133 -8.49 9.95 18.19
CA THR A 133 -9.73 9.25 18.54
C THR A 133 -9.66 8.66 19.96
N GLN A 134 -8.53 8.86 20.65
CA GLN A 134 -8.26 8.35 21.99
C GLN A 134 -8.49 9.42 23.08
N GLU A 135 -8.82 10.64 22.67
CA GLU A 135 -9.02 11.78 23.54
C GLU A 135 -10.47 12.30 23.45
N THR A 136 -11.02 12.78 24.56
CA THR A 136 -12.39 13.31 24.61
C THR A 136 -12.51 14.65 23.87
N ASN A 137 -11.50 15.50 23.97
CA ASN A 137 -11.44 16.83 23.32
C ASN A 137 -10.12 16.95 22.55
N PRO A 138 -9.97 16.25 21.42
CA PRO A 138 -8.72 16.25 20.70
C PRO A 138 -8.44 17.60 20.04
N VAL A 139 -7.18 17.99 20.02
CA VAL A 139 -6.69 19.11 19.23
C VAL A 139 -5.83 18.55 18.09
N PRO A 140 -5.76 19.24 16.92
CA PRO A 140 -4.88 18.80 15.83
C PRO A 140 -3.43 18.69 16.31
N ALA A 141 -2.83 17.51 16.17
CA ALA A 141 -1.49 17.22 16.63
C ALA A 141 -0.75 16.34 15.60
N PRO A 142 0.59 16.45 15.49
CA PRO A 142 1.37 15.58 14.63
C PRO A 142 1.41 14.17 15.21
N LEU A 143 0.84 13.20 14.49
CA LEU A 143 0.86 11.77 14.82
C LEU A 143 1.30 10.97 13.60
N PRO A 144 1.95 9.79 13.81
CA PRO A 144 2.35 8.91 12.72
C PRO A 144 1.15 8.27 12.01
N GLY A 145 1.40 7.38 11.04
CA GLY A 145 0.38 6.60 10.36
C GLY A 145 0.17 6.99 8.89
N PHE A 146 1.13 7.70 8.28
CA PHE A 146 1.24 7.79 6.84
C PHE A 146 2.41 6.92 6.40
N LEU A 147 2.08 5.70 5.96
CA LEU A 147 3.06 4.70 5.55
C LEU A 147 3.62 5.03 4.17
N GLU A 148 4.94 4.97 4.02
CA GLU A 148 5.65 4.92 2.74
C GLU A 148 6.51 3.67 2.70
N ALA A 149 6.56 2.97 1.55
CA ALA A 149 7.47 1.87 1.31
C ALA A 149 8.01 1.92 -0.13
N ARG A 150 9.22 1.40 -0.34
CA ARG A 150 9.73 1.07 -1.67
C ARG A 150 9.67 -0.44 -1.86
N ILE A 151 9.09 -0.86 -2.96
CA ILE A 151 8.86 -2.26 -3.30
C ILE A 151 9.58 -2.58 -4.60
N ASP A 152 10.31 -3.71 -4.62
CA ASP A 152 10.92 -4.22 -5.85
C ASP A 152 9.89 -5.04 -6.65
N VAL A 153 9.20 -4.40 -7.57
CA VAL A 153 8.29 -5.08 -8.47
C VAL A 153 9.07 -5.60 -9.68
N ARG A 154 9.63 -6.80 -9.54
CA ARG A 154 10.37 -7.50 -10.61
C ARG A 154 11.50 -6.64 -11.21
N GLY A 155 12.31 -6.03 -10.35
CA GLY A 155 13.44 -5.17 -10.73
C GLY A 155 13.10 -3.69 -10.90
N THR A 156 11.82 -3.30 -10.78
CA THR A 156 11.39 -1.89 -10.82
C THR A 156 11.00 -1.43 -9.42
N ALA A 157 11.67 -0.40 -8.91
CA ALA A 157 11.33 0.18 -7.61
C ALA A 157 10.05 1.02 -7.72
N VAL A 158 9.02 0.62 -6.96
CA VAL A 158 7.73 1.30 -6.85
C VAL A 158 7.60 1.91 -5.47
N ARG A 159 7.29 3.21 -5.39
CA ARG A 159 6.90 3.87 -4.14
C ARG A 159 5.44 3.61 -3.85
N VAL A 160 5.16 3.16 -2.65
CA VAL A 160 3.80 2.81 -2.23
C VAL A 160 3.49 3.54 -0.93
N PHE A 161 2.40 4.28 -0.92
CA PHE A 161 1.88 4.95 0.26
C PHE A 161 0.58 4.30 0.72
N ASN A 162 0.31 4.36 2.03
CA ASN A 162 -0.97 3.96 2.61
C ASN A 162 -1.37 4.91 3.75
N THR A 163 -2.65 5.31 3.76
CA THR A 163 -3.19 6.27 4.73
C THR A 163 -4.60 5.92 5.16
N HIS A 164 -5.05 6.52 6.26
CA HIS A 164 -6.44 6.62 6.67
C HIS A 164 -6.66 8.05 7.18
N LEU A 165 -7.47 8.86 6.47
CA LEU A 165 -7.70 10.26 6.80
C LEU A 165 -8.78 10.44 7.86
N ASP A 166 -8.88 11.64 8.41
CA ASP A 166 -9.88 11.99 9.42
C ASP A 166 -11.31 11.79 8.91
N TYR A 167 -12.15 11.11 9.69
CA TYR A 167 -13.51 10.73 9.32
C TYR A 167 -14.57 11.81 9.61
N ARG A 168 -14.21 12.85 10.37
CA ARG A 168 -15.17 13.86 10.82
C ARG A 168 -15.70 14.67 9.64
N SER A 169 -16.90 15.25 9.83
CA SER A 169 -17.55 16.05 8.79
C SER A 169 -16.81 17.35 8.46
N ASP A 170 -16.09 17.93 9.44
CA ASP A 170 -15.25 19.11 9.21
C ASP A 170 -14.00 18.72 8.38
N PRO A 171 -13.83 19.25 7.16
CA PRO A 171 -12.74 18.86 6.28
C PRO A 171 -11.37 19.48 6.63
N ARG A 172 -11.29 20.42 7.57
CA ARG A 172 -10.05 21.17 7.83
C ARG A 172 -8.85 20.29 8.17
N VAL A 173 -9.07 19.23 8.95
CA VAL A 173 -7.98 18.30 9.28
C VAL A 173 -7.58 17.50 8.04
N ARG A 174 -8.53 17.01 7.23
CA ARG A 174 -8.22 16.31 5.95
C ARG A 174 -7.47 17.23 4.98
N GLN A 175 -7.84 18.51 4.87
CA GLN A 175 -7.12 19.49 4.05
C GLN A 175 -5.66 19.60 4.46
N GLN A 176 -5.39 19.67 5.77
CA GLN A 176 -4.04 19.71 6.29
C GLN A 176 -3.29 18.40 6.04
N GLN A 177 -3.92 17.25 6.32
CA GLN A 177 -3.36 15.92 6.04
C GLN A 177 -2.97 15.77 4.57
N VAL A 178 -3.84 16.14 3.64
CA VAL A 178 -3.55 16.10 2.19
C VAL A 178 -2.37 17.00 1.83
N SER A 179 -2.32 18.22 2.35
CA SER A 179 -1.18 19.13 2.12
C SER A 179 0.14 18.54 2.62
N GLU A 180 0.11 17.89 3.78
CA GLU A 180 1.29 17.24 4.37
C GLU A 180 1.72 16.00 3.60
N MET A 181 0.76 15.14 3.20
CA MET A 181 1.01 13.97 2.37
C MET A 181 1.68 14.35 1.04
N LEU A 182 1.20 15.41 0.38
CA LEU A 182 1.78 15.88 -0.87
C LEU A 182 3.26 16.29 -0.75
N ARG A 183 3.71 16.77 0.41
CA ARG A 183 5.13 17.05 0.66
C ARG A 183 5.97 15.76 0.67
N TYR A 184 5.47 14.67 1.24
CA TYR A 184 6.15 13.36 1.22
C TYR A 184 6.08 12.70 -0.16
N ILE A 185 4.94 12.78 -0.84
CA ILE A 185 4.77 12.24 -2.20
C ILE A 185 5.72 12.94 -3.18
N GLY A 186 5.93 14.26 -3.02
CA GLY A 186 6.82 15.03 -3.86
C GLY A 186 6.30 15.15 -5.29
N ASP A 187 7.20 15.07 -6.28
CA ASP A 187 6.86 15.22 -7.70
C ASP A 187 6.20 13.99 -8.33
N ALA A 188 6.24 12.83 -7.66
CA ALA A 188 5.77 11.53 -8.17
C ALA A 188 6.37 11.20 -9.56
N SER A 189 7.65 11.55 -9.79
CA SER A 189 8.34 11.39 -11.07
C SER A 189 8.53 9.91 -11.45
N GLY A 190 8.64 9.01 -10.45
CA GLY A 190 8.71 7.56 -10.60
C GLY A 190 7.38 6.84 -10.36
N PRO A 191 7.36 5.51 -10.54
CA PRO A 191 6.17 4.70 -10.25
C PRO A 191 5.74 4.87 -8.80
N THR A 192 4.52 5.42 -8.60
CA THR A 192 3.99 5.74 -7.28
C THR A 192 2.55 5.26 -7.16
N LEU A 193 2.22 4.61 -6.05
CA LEU A 193 0.88 4.18 -5.65
C LEU A 193 0.50 4.83 -4.32
N LEU A 194 -0.75 5.19 -4.15
CA LEU A 194 -1.32 5.59 -2.87
C LEU A 194 -2.60 4.78 -2.63
N PHE A 195 -2.64 4.08 -1.53
CA PHE A 195 -3.81 3.40 -0.98
C PHE A 195 -4.40 4.20 0.18
N GLY A 196 -5.71 4.18 0.34
CA GLY A 196 -6.28 4.74 1.54
C GLY A 196 -7.79 4.82 1.56
N ASP A 197 -8.31 4.80 2.78
CA ASP A 197 -9.60 5.38 3.13
C ASP A 197 -9.37 6.88 3.33
N LEU A 198 -9.83 7.68 2.37
CA LEU A 198 -9.68 9.13 2.41
C LEU A 198 -10.83 9.82 3.15
N ASN A 199 -11.86 9.07 3.58
CA ASN A 199 -13.04 9.58 4.27
C ASN A 199 -13.70 10.79 3.56
N ALA A 200 -13.60 10.84 2.24
CA ALA A 200 -14.09 11.92 1.40
C ALA A 200 -14.54 11.37 0.04
N PRO A 201 -15.68 11.83 -0.51
CA PRO A 201 -16.12 11.46 -1.85
C PRO A 201 -15.24 12.10 -2.94
N PRO A 202 -15.29 11.62 -4.19
CA PRO A 202 -14.40 12.06 -5.27
C PRO A 202 -14.48 13.55 -5.62
N ASP A 203 -15.60 14.19 -5.35
CA ASP A 203 -15.84 15.61 -5.58
C ASP A 203 -15.49 16.51 -4.39
N ALA A 204 -15.08 15.93 -3.27
CA ALA A 204 -14.71 16.68 -2.07
C ALA A 204 -13.49 17.59 -2.33
N PRO A 205 -13.58 18.91 -2.04
CA PRO A 205 -12.51 19.85 -2.35
C PRO A 205 -11.17 19.52 -1.69
N GLU A 206 -11.21 18.93 -0.50
CA GLU A 206 -10.00 18.63 0.30
C GLU A 206 -9.13 17.55 -0.30
N ILE A 207 -9.64 16.64 -1.15
CA ILE A 207 -8.83 15.61 -1.80
C ILE A 207 -8.46 15.97 -3.24
N GLN A 208 -9.01 17.04 -3.83
CA GLN A 208 -8.69 17.44 -5.21
C GLN A 208 -7.19 17.63 -5.45
N PRO A 209 -6.38 18.18 -4.51
CA PRO A 209 -4.94 18.28 -4.72
C PRO A 209 -4.23 16.93 -4.88
N LEU A 210 -4.72 15.85 -4.22
CA LEU A 210 -4.22 14.48 -4.45
C LEU A 210 -4.62 13.98 -5.84
N LEU A 211 -5.87 14.20 -6.27
CA LEU A 211 -6.38 13.77 -7.57
C LEU A 211 -5.75 14.56 -8.74
N ALA A 212 -5.28 15.78 -8.49
CA ALA A 212 -4.48 16.55 -9.44
C ALA A 212 -3.03 16.04 -9.55
N LYS A 213 -2.52 15.38 -8.51
CA LYS A 213 -1.14 14.85 -8.44
C LYS A 213 -1.03 13.41 -8.91
N LEU A 214 -2.00 12.58 -8.56
CA LEU A 214 -2.08 11.15 -8.88
C LEU A 214 -3.41 10.85 -9.57
N ILE A 215 -3.40 9.93 -10.49
CA ILE A 215 -4.58 9.49 -11.25
C ILE A 215 -5.41 8.57 -10.35
N ASP A 216 -6.70 8.84 -10.22
CA ASP A 216 -7.63 7.90 -9.61
C ASP A 216 -7.76 6.67 -10.50
N ALA A 217 -7.42 5.50 -9.95
CA ALA A 217 -7.45 4.25 -10.69
C ALA A 217 -8.86 3.67 -10.88
N TRP A 218 -9.89 4.35 -10.38
CA TRP A 218 -11.28 3.98 -10.63
C TRP A 218 -11.77 4.59 -11.95
N PRO A 219 -11.96 3.81 -13.03
CA PRO A 219 -12.41 4.35 -14.30
C PRO A 219 -13.89 4.72 -14.22
N ALA A 220 -14.26 5.86 -14.80
CA ALA A 220 -15.66 6.33 -14.83
C ALA A 220 -16.65 5.30 -15.43
N SER A 221 -16.18 4.44 -16.35
CA SER A 221 -16.95 3.36 -16.95
C SER A 221 -17.27 2.19 -16.02
N ALA A 222 -16.58 2.08 -14.84
CA ALA A 222 -16.80 1.01 -13.88
C ALA A 222 -17.97 1.27 -12.92
N GLY A 223 -18.73 2.33 -13.13
CA GLY A 223 -19.84 2.73 -12.27
C GLY A 223 -19.38 3.52 -11.03
N PRO A 224 -20.22 3.62 -9.99
CA PRO A 224 -19.97 4.54 -8.86
C PRO A 224 -18.85 4.13 -7.92
N GLY A 225 -18.43 2.86 -7.90
CA GLY A 225 -17.34 2.38 -7.06
C GLY A 225 -17.58 2.50 -5.56
N LEU A 226 -18.81 2.37 -5.11
CA LEU A 226 -19.20 2.57 -3.72
C LEU A 226 -18.62 1.48 -2.81
N THR A 227 -18.07 1.87 -1.66
CA THR A 227 -17.38 0.97 -0.73
C THR A 227 -17.99 0.94 0.67
N ASP A 228 -18.62 2.03 1.12
CA ASP A 228 -19.16 2.18 2.48
C ASP A 228 -20.65 2.55 2.47
N PRO A 229 -21.49 1.96 3.36
CA PRO A 229 -21.22 0.74 4.16
C PRO A 229 -21.26 -0.54 3.29
N ALA A 230 -20.58 -1.62 3.72
CA ALA A 230 -20.40 -2.83 2.91
C ALA A 230 -21.69 -3.56 2.55
N ASP A 231 -22.71 -3.53 3.41
CA ASP A 231 -24.01 -4.17 3.18
C ASP A 231 -24.83 -3.44 2.10
N GLU A 232 -24.90 -2.10 2.18
CA GLU A 232 -25.63 -1.24 1.24
C GLU A 232 -24.76 -0.02 0.87
N PRO A 233 -23.80 -0.14 -0.05
CA PRO A 233 -22.83 0.92 -0.32
C PRO A 233 -23.46 2.20 -0.85
N ARG A 234 -23.12 3.34 -0.23
CA ARG A 234 -23.63 4.67 -0.56
C ARG A 234 -22.53 5.69 -0.78
N LYS A 235 -21.28 5.39 -0.36
CA LYS A 235 -20.14 6.29 -0.48
C LYS A 235 -18.96 5.58 -1.14
N ARG A 236 -18.21 6.33 -1.93
CA ARG A 236 -16.89 5.94 -2.43
C ARG A 236 -15.86 6.78 -1.68
N ILE A 237 -15.17 6.18 -0.73
CA ILE A 237 -14.19 6.82 0.15
C ILE A 237 -12.85 6.10 0.20
N ASP A 238 -12.77 4.91 -0.38
CA ASP A 238 -11.56 4.09 -0.51
C ASP A 238 -10.95 4.23 -1.91
N TYR A 239 -9.64 4.47 -1.98
CA TYR A 239 -8.97 4.84 -3.22
C TYR A 239 -7.70 4.06 -3.47
N VAL A 240 -7.46 3.79 -4.74
CA VAL A 240 -6.15 3.47 -5.31
C VAL A 240 -5.79 4.61 -6.25
N LEU A 241 -4.78 5.41 -5.90
CA LEU A 241 -4.28 6.48 -6.75
C LEU A 241 -2.92 6.08 -7.32
N VAL A 242 -2.66 6.42 -8.59
CA VAL A 242 -1.47 5.96 -9.31
C VAL A 242 -0.78 7.11 -10.04
N SER A 243 0.54 7.03 -10.20
CA SER A 243 1.28 7.95 -11.07
C SER A 243 1.14 7.53 -12.55
N LYS A 244 1.54 8.42 -13.47
CA LYS A 244 1.42 8.24 -14.93
C LYS A 244 2.13 7.01 -15.50
N GLN A 245 3.05 6.40 -14.75
CA GLN A 245 3.75 5.18 -15.12
C GLN A 245 2.84 3.95 -15.10
N PHE A 246 1.68 4.05 -14.47
CA PHE A 246 0.70 2.98 -14.44
C PHE A 246 -0.41 3.23 -15.44
N ARG A 247 -0.84 2.15 -16.10
CA ARG A 247 -2.07 2.12 -16.88
C ARG A 247 -3.09 1.21 -16.20
N VAL A 248 -4.25 1.74 -15.91
CA VAL A 248 -5.38 0.98 -15.36
C VAL A 248 -5.96 0.06 -16.44
N ARG A 249 -6.15 -1.21 -16.11
CA ARG A 249 -6.81 -2.23 -16.95
C ARG A 249 -8.26 -2.42 -16.55
N SER A 250 -8.47 -2.62 -15.26
CA SER A 250 -9.80 -2.80 -14.66
C SER A 250 -9.78 -2.38 -13.20
N ALA A 251 -10.96 -2.06 -12.67
CA ALA A 251 -11.19 -1.88 -11.25
C ALA A 251 -12.50 -2.55 -10.86
N SER A 252 -12.59 -3.03 -9.62
CA SER A 252 -13.78 -3.67 -9.06
C SER A 252 -13.88 -3.47 -7.55
N VAL A 253 -15.10 -3.57 -7.04
CA VAL A 253 -15.42 -3.57 -5.60
C VAL A 253 -16.04 -4.93 -5.26
N PRO A 254 -15.24 -5.93 -4.85
CA PRO A 254 -15.74 -7.24 -4.47
C PRO A 254 -16.73 -7.17 -3.31
N VAL A 255 -17.82 -7.91 -3.39
CA VAL A 255 -18.83 -7.97 -2.35
C VAL A 255 -18.33 -8.85 -1.19
N THR A 256 -18.24 -8.25 0.00
CA THR A 256 -17.91 -8.97 1.25
C THR A 256 -18.51 -8.21 2.43
N LEU A 257 -18.82 -8.94 3.50
CA LEU A 257 -19.26 -8.38 4.78
C LEU A 257 -18.23 -8.64 5.90
N ALA A 258 -16.98 -8.96 5.53
CA ALA A 258 -15.88 -9.14 6.50
C ALA A 258 -15.42 -7.83 7.14
N SER A 259 -15.86 -6.68 6.62
CA SER A 259 -15.70 -5.33 7.17
C SER A 259 -16.97 -4.53 6.89
N ASP A 260 -17.08 -3.33 7.43
CA ASP A 260 -18.09 -2.34 7.04
C ASP A 260 -17.72 -1.58 5.75
N HIS A 261 -16.50 -1.78 5.24
CA HIS A 261 -16.10 -1.36 3.91
C HIS A 261 -15.99 -2.55 2.95
N ARG A 262 -16.16 -2.30 1.65
CA ARG A 262 -15.78 -3.23 0.59
C ARG A 262 -14.40 -2.87 0.06
N PRO A 263 -13.54 -3.85 -0.26
CA PRO A 263 -12.24 -3.56 -0.84
C PRO A 263 -12.35 -3.00 -2.26
N VAL A 264 -11.39 -2.16 -2.65
CA VAL A 264 -11.18 -1.76 -4.05
C VAL A 264 -10.02 -2.56 -4.61
N VAL A 265 -10.24 -3.26 -5.72
CA VAL A 265 -9.23 -4.06 -6.43
C VAL A 265 -8.99 -3.46 -7.79
N VAL A 266 -7.73 -3.24 -8.14
CA VAL A 266 -7.34 -2.65 -9.42
C VAL A 266 -6.28 -3.50 -10.11
N ASP A 267 -6.52 -3.79 -11.39
CA ASP A 267 -5.53 -4.37 -12.28
C ASP A 267 -4.78 -3.26 -13.00
N LEU A 268 -3.49 -3.22 -12.81
CA LEU A 268 -2.56 -2.23 -13.36
C LEU A 268 -1.58 -2.86 -14.34
N VAL A 269 -1.03 -2.03 -15.21
CA VAL A 269 0.19 -2.33 -15.94
C VAL A 269 1.19 -1.22 -15.64
N LEU A 270 2.31 -1.60 -15.04
CA LEU A 270 3.45 -0.73 -14.84
C LEU A 270 4.27 -0.70 -16.14
N ASN A 271 4.49 0.51 -16.67
CA ASN A 271 5.39 0.78 -17.79
C ASN A 271 6.66 1.40 -17.19
N PRO A 272 7.74 0.62 -17.09
CA PRO A 272 9.01 1.06 -16.49
C PRO A 272 9.68 2.18 -17.25
#